data_3d12612c6aa803d247cbcbd68d834ec2
#
_entry.id   3d12612c6aa803d247cbcbd68d834ec2
#
_cell.length_a   1.000
_cell.length_b   1.000
_cell.length_c   1.000
_cell.angle_alpha   90.00
_cell.angle_beta   90.00
_cell.angle_gamma   90.00
#
_symmetry.space_group_name_H-M   'P 1'
#
loop_
_entity.id
_entity.type
_entity.pdbx_description
1 polymer ?
#
loop_
_entity_poly.entity_id
_entity_poly.type
_entity_poly.pdbx_seq_one_letter_code
_entity_poly.pdbx_strand_id
1 'polypeptide(L)'
;MTEYRHPSETPAFWFAALLVLGITAVVALPTLCLVPLLLAAIVLVAYQANQSHHRLLLQEGTRVSAQRTPEVCRLAQHCVQRLQPGDVEVVVVPAREANAYTFGLSSPKMVVLYSSLFKLMDADELRFVLGHELGHVALGHTWLNTLLGGMAGVPLPFG
;
A
#
# COMPACT_ATOMS: atom_id res chain seq x y z
N MET A 1 14.72 -5.41 10.92
CA MET A 1 13.45 -5.35 10.17
C MET A 1 12.82 -6.70 9.81
N THR A 2 13.24 -7.81 10.39
CA THR A 2 12.73 -9.17 10.06
C THR A 2 11.99 -9.84 11.21
N GLU A 3 11.79 -9.14 12.31
CA GLU A 3 11.31 -9.72 13.58
C GLU A 3 9.81 -10.11 13.57
N TYR A 4 9.04 -9.59 12.61
CA TYR A 4 7.59 -9.84 12.50
C TYR A 4 7.19 -10.70 11.28
N ARG A 5 8.16 -11.10 10.45
CA ARG A 5 7.89 -11.94 9.29
C ARG A 5 7.88 -13.41 9.68
N HIS A 6 6.81 -14.13 9.29
CA HIS A 6 6.79 -15.57 9.44
C HIS A 6 7.91 -16.22 8.61
N PRO A 7 8.70 -17.17 9.16
CA PRO A 7 9.85 -17.78 8.46
C PRO A 7 9.51 -18.39 7.09
N SER A 8 8.26 -18.81 6.88
CA SER A 8 7.78 -19.39 5.61
C SER A 8 7.40 -18.38 4.55
N GLU A 9 7.26 -17.08 4.85
CA GLU A 9 6.85 -16.07 3.86
C GLU A 9 7.91 -15.87 2.77
N THR A 10 9.17 -15.77 3.16
CA THR A 10 10.26 -15.58 2.21
C THR A 10 10.43 -16.76 1.24
N PRO A 11 10.50 -18.03 1.70
CA PRO A 11 10.58 -19.16 0.77
C PRO A 11 9.32 -19.32 -0.08
N ALA A 12 8.12 -19.09 0.47
CA ALA A 12 6.88 -19.14 -0.30
C ALA A 12 6.86 -18.07 -1.41
N PHE A 13 7.34 -16.87 -1.11
CA PHE A 13 7.49 -15.80 -2.09
C PHE A 13 8.43 -16.18 -3.23
N TRP A 14 9.63 -16.67 -2.91
CA TRP A 14 10.60 -17.07 -3.94
C TRP A 14 10.12 -18.24 -4.77
N PHE A 15 9.43 -19.20 -4.15
CA PHE A 15 8.80 -20.30 -4.88
C PHE A 15 7.75 -19.79 -5.88
N ALA A 16 6.87 -18.89 -5.45
CA ALA A 16 5.87 -18.29 -6.34
C ALA A 16 6.52 -17.47 -7.47
N ALA A 17 7.55 -16.69 -7.17
CA ALA A 17 8.28 -15.91 -8.18
C ALA A 17 8.97 -16.80 -9.22
N LEU A 18 9.60 -17.88 -8.80
CA LEU A 18 10.23 -18.85 -9.70
C LEU A 18 9.22 -19.60 -10.56
N LEU A 19 8.06 -19.95 -9.99
CA LEU A 19 6.96 -20.58 -10.72
C LEU A 19 6.44 -19.65 -11.83
N VAL A 20 6.15 -18.39 -11.50
CA VAL A 20 5.69 -17.38 -12.47
C VAL A 20 6.74 -17.17 -13.56
N LEU A 21 8.01 -17.05 -13.20
CA LEU A 21 9.10 -16.88 -14.17
C LEU A 21 9.22 -18.09 -15.10
N GLY A 22 9.13 -19.31 -14.56
CA GLY A 22 9.18 -20.55 -15.34
C GLY A 22 8.02 -20.66 -16.33
N ILE A 23 6.79 -20.41 -15.87
CA ILE A 23 5.59 -20.42 -16.74
C ILE A 23 5.73 -19.35 -17.83
N THR A 24 6.17 -18.15 -17.47
CA THR A 24 6.37 -17.04 -18.41
C THR A 24 7.40 -17.40 -19.47
N ALA A 25 8.52 -18.01 -19.09
CA ALA A 25 9.55 -18.45 -20.05
C ALA A 25 9.03 -19.49 -21.02
N VAL A 26 8.28 -20.50 -20.55
CA VAL A 26 7.71 -21.55 -21.38
C VAL A 26 6.67 -21.00 -22.36
N VAL A 27 5.83 -20.06 -21.93
CA VAL A 27 4.82 -19.45 -22.80
C VAL A 27 5.42 -18.42 -23.74
N ALA A 28 6.49 -17.71 -23.35
CA ALA A 28 7.12 -16.70 -24.19
C ALA A 28 7.88 -17.28 -25.40
N LEU A 29 8.43 -18.51 -25.28
CA LEU A 29 9.12 -19.17 -26.38
C LEU A 29 8.25 -19.32 -27.63
N PRO A 30 7.02 -19.88 -27.54
CA PRO A 30 6.16 -20.02 -28.73
C PRO A 30 5.52 -18.70 -29.19
N THR A 31 5.41 -17.69 -28.32
CA THR A 31 4.77 -16.41 -28.64
C THR A 31 5.76 -15.30 -29.01
N LEU A 32 6.97 -15.63 -29.38
CA LEU A 32 8.02 -14.66 -29.79
C LEU A 32 8.23 -13.55 -28.74
N CYS A 33 8.27 -13.93 -27.48
CA CYS A 33 8.46 -12.99 -26.35
C CYS A 33 7.30 -12.00 -26.11
N LEU A 34 6.14 -12.22 -26.71
CA LEU A 34 4.98 -11.31 -26.53
C LEU A 34 4.52 -11.23 -25.08
N VAL A 35 4.50 -12.36 -24.37
CA VAL A 35 4.05 -12.42 -22.96
C VAL A 35 4.96 -11.61 -22.02
N PRO A 36 6.30 -11.71 -22.07
CA PRO A 36 7.16 -10.84 -21.26
C PRO A 36 6.97 -9.35 -21.55
N LEU A 37 6.78 -8.98 -22.83
CA LEU A 37 6.50 -7.59 -23.19
C LEU A 37 5.16 -7.10 -22.64
N LEU A 38 4.13 -7.94 -22.70
CA LEU A 38 2.82 -7.63 -22.13
C LEU A 38 2.89 -7.45 -20.61
N LEU A 39 3.59 -8.35 -19.91
CA LEU A 39 3.80 -8.24 -18.47
C LEU A 39 4.58 -6.97 -18.10
N ALA A 40 5.63 -6.65 -18.84
CA ALA A 40 6.39 -5.42 -18.66
C ALA A 40 5.50 -4.17 -18.86
N ALA A 41 4.64 -4.18 -19.88
CA ALA A 41 3.69 -3.10 -20.14
C ALA A 41 2.66 -2.96 -18.97
N ILE A 42 2.12 -4.07 -18.47
CA ILE A 42 1.20 -4.06 -17.32
C ILE A 42 1.87 -3.48 -16.09
N VAL A 43 3.10 -3.90 -15.77
CA VAL A 43 3.87 -3.37 -14.63
C VAL A 43 4.14 -1.88 -14.80
N LEU A 44 4.49 -1.44 -16.00
CA LEU A 44 4.72 -0.02 -16.28
C LEU A 44 3.44 0.82 -16.11
N VAL A 45 2.31 0.34 -16.62
CA VAL A 45 1.01 0.99 -16.44
C VAL A 45 0.62 1.05 -14.97
N ALA A 46 0.76 -0.06 -14.24
CA ALA A 46 0.49 -0.11 -12.80
C ALA A 46 1.38 0.87 -12.02
N TYR A 47 2.66 0.95 -12.37
CA TYR A 47 3.59 1.91 -11.78
C TYR A 47 3.17 3.37 -12.05
N GLN A 48 2.82 3.70 -13.30
CA GLN A 48 2.35 5.05 -13.66
C GLN A 48 1.04 5.41 -12.96
N ALA A 49 0.08 4.48 -12.92
CA ALA A 49 -1.18 4.66 -12.21
C ALA A 49 -0.96 4.93 -10.71
N ASN A 50 -0.07 4.16 -10.08
CA ASN A 50 0.30 4.37 -8.68
C ASN A 50 0.94 5.74 -8.44
N GLN A 51 1.83 6.20 -9.31
CA GLN A 51 2.43 7.54 -9.21
C GLN A 51 1.41 8.66 -9.38
N SER A 52 0.47 8.49 -10.32
CA SER A 52 -0.60 9.46 -10.55
C SER A 52 -1.54 9.53 -9.35
N HIS A 53 -1.94 8.37 -8.81
CA HIS A 53 -2.76 8.30 -7.61
C HIS A 53 -2.08 8.95 -6.39
N HIS A 54 -0.80 8.68 -6.19
CA HIS A 54 0.00 9.33 -5.15
C HIS A 54 -0.04 10.86 -5.26
N ARG A 55 0.16 11.41 -6.46
CA ARG A 55 0.10 12.86 -6.69
C ARG A 55 -1.28 13.45 -6.39
N LEU A 56 -2.34 12.79 -6.83
CA LEU A 56 -3.73 13.22 -6.56
C LEU A 56 -4.02 13.26 -5.07
N LEU A 57 -3.67 12.21 -4.34
CA LEU A 57 -3.86 12.17 -2.88
C LEU A 57 -3.09 13.27 -2.14
N LEU A 58 -1.90 13.63 -2.61
CA LEU A 58 -1.14 14.73 -2.03
C LEU A 58 -1.75 16.10 -2.35
N GLN A 59 -2.52 16.22 -3.43
CA GLN A 59 -3.22 17.46 -3.79
C GLN A 59 -4.54 17.62 -3.03
N GLU A 60 -5.32 16.56 -2.88
CA GLU A 60 -6.64 16.56 -2.26
C GLU A 60 -6.59 16.29 -0.76
N GLY A 61 -5.63 15.51 -0.31
CA GLY A 61 -5.48 15.09 1.08
C GLY A 61 -4.70 16.08 1.95
N THR A 62 -4.96 16.00 3.24
CA THR A 62 -4.17 16.71 4.25
C THR A 62 -3.13 15.77 4.81
N ARG A 63 -1.84 16.10 4.64
CA ARG A 63 -0.75 15.36 5.29
C ARG A 63 -0.87 15.47 6.79
N VAL A 64 -0.75 14.34 7.47
CA VAL A 64 -0.77 14.28 8.93
C VAL A 64 0.51 14.93 9.46
N SER A 65 0.34 15.94 10.29
CA SER A 65 1.45 16.67 10.91
C SER A 65 1.06 17.14 12.31
N ALA A 66 2.08 17.43 13.14
CA ALA A 66 1.85 17.92 14.49
C ALA A 66 1.09 19.26 14.54
N GLN A 67 1.17 20.06 13.46
CA GLN A 67 0.49 21.36 13.39
C GLN A 67 -0.96 21.26 12.95
N ARG A 68 -1.29 20.34 12.02
CA ARG A 68 -2.63 20.24 11.40
C ARG A 68 -3.53 19.19 12.05
N THR A 69 -2.93 18.08 12.45
CA THR A 69 -3.63 16.91 12.97
C THR A 69 -2.85 16.30 14.15
N PRO A 70 -2.70 17.04 15.29
CA PRO A 70 -1.80 16.65 16.38
C PRO A 70 -2.15 15.29 17.00
N GLU A 71 -3.43 14.96 17.13
CA GLU A 71 -3.88 13.69 17.71
C GLU A 71 -3.52 12.51 16.81
N VAL A 72 -3.87 12.61 15.54
CA VAL A 72 -3.56 11.55 14.54
C VAL A 72 -2.05 11.38 14.39
N CYS A 73 -1.31 12.50 14.41
CA CYS A 73 0.15 12.48 14.34
C CYS A 73 0.74 11.71 15.54
N ARG A 74 0.25 11.93 16.74
CA ARG A 74 0.70 11.19 17.94
C ARG A 74 0.40 9.68 17.84
N LEU A 75 -0.81 9.32 17.40
CA LEU A 75 -1.19 7.92 17.22
C LEU A 75 -0.32 7.25 16.15
N ALA A 76 -0.13 7.91 15.01
CA ALA A 76 0.73 7.41 13.93
C ALA A 76 2.18 7.25 14.39
N GLN A 77 2.75 8.24 15.08
CA GLN A 77 4.10 8.16 15.61
C GLN A 77 4.29 7.00 16.60
N HIS A 78 3.32 6.78 17.49
CA HIS A 78 3.36 5.64 18.42
C HIS A 78 3.38 4.30 17.67
N CYS A 79 2.56 4.14 16.63
CA CYS A 79 2.54 2.93 15.81
C CYS A 79 3.84 2.77 15.00
N VAL A 80 4.36 3.86 14.40
CA VAL A 80 5.64 3.86 13.67
C VAL A 80 6.81 3.46 14.55
N GLN A 81 6.88 3.98 15.79
CA GLN A 81 7.93 3.62 16.73
C GLN A 81 7.93 2.14 17.12
N ARG A 82 6.73 1.54 17.24
CA ARG A 82 6.61 0.11 17.59
C ARG A 82 6.85 -0.83 16.42
N LEU A 83 6.34 -0.48 15.23
CA LEU A 83 6.32 -1.37 14.07
C LEU A 83 7.51 -1.15 13.13
N GLN A 84 8.17 0.02 13.21
CA GLN A 84 9.31 0.41 12.38
C GLN A 84 9.09 0.13 10.87
N PRO A 85 8.00 0.62 10.27
CA PRO A 85 7.61 0.30 8.90
C PRO A 85 8.55 0.92 7.83
N GLY A 86 9.55 1.70 8.22
CA GLY A 86 10.39 2.50 7.34
C GLY A 86 9.76 3.86 7.00
N ASP A 87 10.06 4.39 5.81
CA ASP A 87 9.53 5.69 5.38
C ASP A 87 8.06 5.57 5.00
N VAL A 88 7.21 6.19 5.79
CA VAL A 88 5.76 6.24 5.58
C VAL A 88 5.24 7.67 5.62
N GLU A 89 4.25 7.95 4.81
CA GLU A 89 3.50 9.20 4.81
C GLU A 89 2.02 8.89 5.07
N VAL A 90 1.44 9.57 6.07
CA VAL A 90 0.02 9.41 6.42
C VAL A 90 -0.74 10.62 5.90
N VAL A 91 -1.81 10.36 5.14
CA VAL A 91 -2.66 11.38 4.52
C VAL A 91 -4.11 11.15 4.90
N VAL A 92 -4.81 12.22 5.24
CA VAL A 92 -6.25 12.22 5.48
C VAL A 92 -6.96 12.78 4.26
N VAL A 93 -7.85 12.00 3.68
CA VAL A 93 -8.64 12.37 2.50
C VAL A 93 -10.09 12.61 2.89
N PRO A 94 -10.72 13.69 2.42
CA PRO A 94 -12.15 13.93 2.65
C PRO A 94 -12.98 12.85 1.97
N ALA A 95 -13.72 12.07 2.75
CA ALA A 95 -14.61 11.02 2.24
C ALA A 95 -15.79 10.80 3.18
N ARG A 96 -16.91 10.32 2.62
CA ARG A 96 -18.11 9.94 3.39
C ARG A 96 -18.05 8.51 3.88
N GLU A 97 -17.41 7.65 3.14
CA GLU A 97 -17.21 6.24 3.45
C GLU A 97 -16.12 6.07 4.51
N ALA A 98 -16.25 5.06 5.37
CA ALA A 98 -15.22 4.71 6.34
C ALA A 98 -14.25 3.72 5.69
N ASN A 99 -13.03 4.18 5.40
CA ASN A 99 -11.99 3.32 4.84
C ASN A 99 -10.59 3.80 5.26
N ALA A 100 -9.67 2.84 5.32
CA ALA A 100 -8.24 3.08 5.41
C ALA A 100 -7.53 2.08 4.51
N TYR A 101 -6.42 2.47 3.91
CA TYR A 101 -5.61 1.55 3.09
C TYR A 101 -4.18 2.04 2.96
N THR A 102 -3.30 1.09 2.63
CA THR A 102 -1.90 1.38 2.33
C THR A 102 -1.58 1.03 0.90
N PHE A 103 -0.77 1.86 0.28
CA PHE A 103 -0.23 1.59 -1.04
C PHE A 103 1.17 2.19 -1.23
N GLY A 104 1.81 1.82 -2.32
CA GLY A 104 3.07 2.37 -2.77
C GLY A 104 4.06 1.28 -3.19
N LEU A 105 4.63 1.44 -4.38
CA LEU A 105 5.69 0.57 -4.91
C LEU A 105 7.07 1.02 -4.45
N SER A 106 7.25 2.33 -4.23
CA SER A 106 8.49 2.95 -3.75
C SER A 106 8.30 3.60 -2.37
N SER A 107 9.39 4.00 -1.72
CA SER A 107 9.35 4.86 -0.52
C SER A 107 9.19 6.33 -0.90
N PRO A 108 8.48 7.13 -0.08
CA PRO A 108 7.71 6.70 1.09
C PRO A 108 6.46 5.90 0.72
N LYS A 109 6.08 4.95 1.60
CA LYS A 109 4.78 4.26 1.49
C LYS A 109 3.68 5.19 1.99
N MET A 110 2.48 5.08 1.38
CA MET A 110 1.34 5.91 1.75
C MET A 110 0.35 5.13 2.62
N VAL A 111 -0.07 5.73 3.72
CA VAL A 111 -1.22 5.31 4.52
C VAL A 111 -2.31 6.35 4.34
N VAL A 112 -3.43 5.95 3.78
CA VAL A 112 -4.57 6.82 3.51
C VAL A 112 -5.66 6.54 4.52
N LEU A 113 -6.12 7.60 5.19
CA LEU A 113 -7.24 7.55 6.13
C LEU A 113 -8.38 8.42 5.59
N TYR A 114 -9.58 7.89 5.58
CA TYR A 114 -10.73 8.66 5.21
C TYR A 114 -11.25 9.49 6.40
N SER A 115 -11.63 10.73 6.15
CA SER A 115 -12.03 11.69 7.20
C SER A 115 -13.25 11.23 8.02
N SER A 116 -14.07 10.35 7.47
CA SER A 116 -15.21 9.74 8.17
C SER A 116 -14.79 8.88 9.36
N LEU A 117 -13.60 8.26 9.33
CA LEU A 117 -13.08 7.45 10.45
C LEU A 117 -13.00 8.26 11.74
N PHE A 118 -12.63 9.55 11.67
CA PHE A 118 -12.52 10.42 12.83
C PHE A 118 -13.88 10.80 13.47
N LYS A 119 -14.98 10.53 12.77
CA LYS A 119 -16.33 10.74 13.28
C LYS A 119 -16.95 9.47 13.85
N LEU A 120 -16.48 8.32 13.39
CA LEU A 120 -17.05 7.01 13.68
C LEU A 120 -16.25 6.24 14.74
N MET A 121 -14.97 6.55 14.90
CA MET A 121 -14.04 5.80 15.72
C MET A 121 -13.48 6.66 16.85
N ASP A 122 -13.27 6.04 18.00
CA ASP A 122 -12.50 6.63 19.09
C ASP A 122 -10.97 6.52 18.84
N ALA A 123 -10.19 7.06 19.79
CA ALA A 123 -8.73 7.09 19.64
C ALA A 123 -8.08 5.70 19.65
N ASP A 124 -8.65 4.74 20.37
CA ASP A 124 -8.13 3.38 20.47
C ASP A 124 -8.45 2.57 19.22
N GLU A 125 -9.67 2.73 18.71
CA GLU A 125 -10.09 2.13 17.43
C GLU A 125 -9.26 2.68 16.27
N LEU A 126 -9.06 4.00 16.23
CA LEU A 126 -8.22 4.65 15.22
C LEU A 126 -6.76 4.19 15.31
N ARG A 127 -6.24 4.01 16.53
CA ARG A 127 -4.90 3.44 16.74
C ARG A 127 -4.80 2.01 16.24
N PHE A 128 -5.86 1.21 16.42
CA PHE A 128 -5.89 -0.16 15.88
C PHE A 128 -5.84 -0.15 14.36
N VAL A 129 -6.66 0.68 13.70
CA VAL A 129 -6.65 0.82 12.22
C VAL A 129 -5.29 1.27 11.73
N LEU A 130 -4.70 2.31 12.32
CA LEU A 130 -3.35 2.78 11.99
C LEU A 130 -2.30 1.69 12.19
N GLY A 131 -2.37 0.94 13.29
CA GLY A 131 -1.48 -0.17 13.58
C GLY A 131 -1.60 -1.29 12.56
N HIS A 132 -2.82 -1.60 12.12
CA HIS A 132 -3.10 -2.60 11.08
C HIS A 132 -2.47 -2.18 9.74
N GLU A 133 -2.74 -0.96 9.29
CA GLU A 133 -2.21 -0.44 8.02
C GLU A 133 -0.68 -0.33 8.02
N LEU A 134 -0.10 0.22 9.09
CA LEU A 134 1.35 0.28 9.26
C LEU A 134 1.99 -1.10 9.41
N GLY A 135 1.26 -2.08 9.94
CA GLY A 135 1.68 -3.48 9.96
C GLY A 135 1.85 -4.04 8.55
N HIS A 136 0.92 -3.77 7.64
CA HIS A 136 1.07 -4.14 6.23
C HIS A 136 2.31 -3.52 5.57
N VAL A 137 2.63 -2.27 5.92
CA VAL A 137 3.86 -1.63 5.45
C VAL A 137 5.10 -2.31 6.02
N ALA A 138 5.14 -2.56 7.34
CA ALA A 138 6.27 -3.19 8.02
C ALA A 138 6.56 -4.60 7.51
N LEU A 139 5.50 -5.36 7.18
CA LEU A 139 5.59 -6.70 6.61
C LEU A 139 5.92 -6.70 5.10
N GLY A 140 5.92 -5.53 4.46
CA GLY A 140 6.21 -5.39 3.03
C GLY A 140 5.08 -5.87 2.12
N HIS A 141 3.83 -5.91 2.60
CA HIS A 141 2.68 -6.36 1.80
C HIS A 141 2.21 -5.31 0.78
N THR A 142 2.57 -4.04 0.97
CA THR A 142 2.09 -2.93 0.14
C THR A 142 2.41 -3.04 -1.34
N TRP A 143 3.59 -3.54 -1.70
CA TRP A 143 3.97 -3.66 -3.10
C TRP A 143 3.14 -4.73 -3.83
N LEU A 144 2.87 -5.86 -3.15
CA LEU A 144 2.07 -6.94 -3.70
C LEU A 144 0.61 -6.50 -3.88
N ASN A 145 0.04 -5.84 -2.87
CA ASN A 145 -1.29 -5.26 -2.93
C ASN A 145 -1.39 -4.22 -4.06
N THR A 146 -0.37 -3.37 -4.23
CA THR A 146 -0.37 -2.35 -5.28
C THR A 146 -0.27 -2.96 -6.69
N LEU A 147 0.47 -4.05 -6.87
CA LEU A 147 0.62 -4.72 -8.17
C LEU A 147 -0.54 -5.64 -8.53
N LEU A 148 -1.03 -6.43 -7.55
CA LEU A 148 -1.98 -7.51 -7.82
C LEU A 148 -3.44 -7.14 -7.57
N GLY A 149 -3.71 -6.11 -6.82
CA GLY A 149 -5.08 -5.82 -6.45
C GLY A 149 -5.29 -4.55 -5.67
N GLY A 150 -4.28 -3.73 -5.54
CA GLY A 150 -4.34 -2.46 -4.81
C GLY A 150 -5.37 -1.47 -5.34
N MET A 151 -6.12 -1.85 -6.36
CA MET A 151 -7.33 -1.17 -6.81
C MET A 151 -8.57 -1.54 -5.98
N ALA A 152 -8.51 -2.55 -5.12
CA ALA A 152 -9.65 -2.97 -4.29
C ALA A 152 -10.02 -1.95 -3.18
N GLY A 153 -9.12 -1.02 -2.86
CA GLY A 153 -9.39 0.07 -1.93
C GLY A 153 -9.46 1.45 -2.59
N VAL A 154 -9.18 1.55 -3.89
CA VAL A 154 -9.28 2.80 -4.63
C VAL A 154 -10.68 2.85 -5.25
N PRO A 155 -11.53 3.80 -4.86
CA PRO A 155 -12.79 4.00 -5.56
C PRO A 155 -12.46 4.29 -7.03
N LEU A 156 -12.87 3.39 -7.93
CA LEU A 156 -12.74 3.63 -9.36
C LEU A 156 -13.57 4.89 -9.69
N PRO A 157 -13.05 5.81 -10.51
CA PRO A 157 -13.76 7.05 -10.86
C PRO A 157 -15.00 6.81 -11.73
N PHE A 158 -15.51 5.57 -11.77
CA PHE A 158 -16.70 5.17 -12.54
C PHE A 158 -17.75 4.58 -11.58
N GLY A 159 -18.29 5.42 -10.71
CA GLY A 159 -19.42 5.12 -9.83
C GLY A 159 -20.21 6.35 -9.54
#